data_1e5f27f329d01887342ddac80594e9ec
#
_entry.id   1e5f27f329d01887342ddac80594e9ec
#
_cell.length_a   1.000
_cell.length_b   1.000
_cell.length_c   1.000
_cell.angle_alpha   90.00
_cell.angle_beta   90.00
_cell.angle_gamma   90.00
#
_symmetry.space_group_name_H-M   'P 1'
#
loop_
_entity.id
_entity.type
_entity.pdbx_description
1 polymer ?
#
loop_
_entity_poly.entity_id
_entity_poly.type
_entity_poly.pdbx_seq_one_letter_code
_entity_poly.pdbx_strand_id
1 'polypeptide(L)'
;MPYVTGRWLGGTLTNFGEISKLIKRYHALTRQFETGEMARKYTKREQLMFEREREEIAQKIGGLKTLEKEPDALMVFDVRNELTAIKEANRLGIPVVAVCDTNVNTALVDHVIPANDDAVKAIELMADTMAAAVLEAKKNRPTVVVKRAPTKPVEIK
;
A
#
# COMPACT_ATOMS: atom_id res chain seq x y z
N MET A 1 9.25 -2.41 -1.59
CA MET A 1 8.07 -2.39 -0.69
C MET A 1 6.84 -2.05 -1.51
N PRO A 2 5.65 -2.55 -1.15
CA PRO A 2 4.40 -2.09 -1.77
C PRO A 2 4.17 -0.60 -1.51
N TYR A 3 3.55 0.10 -2.46
CA TYR A 3 3.28 1.53 -2.36
C TYR A 3 2.02 1.92 -3.16
N VAL A 4 1.45 3.07 -2.83
CA VAL A 4 0.33 3.69 -3.55
C VAL A 4 0.71 5.13 -3.86
N THR A 5 0.72 5.51 -5.14
CA THR A 5 1.00 6.87 -5.61
C THR A 5 -0.22 7.58 -6.17
N GLY A 6 -1.26 6.82 -6.44
CA GLY A 6 -2.54 7.36 -6.86
C GLY A 6 -3.51 7.41 -5.68
N ARG A 7 -4.81 7.39 -6.01
CA ARG A 7 -5.85 7.40 -4.99
C ARG A 7 -5.87 6.10 -4.20
N TRP A 8 -5.92 6.17 -2.87
CA TRP A 8 -6.20 5.01 -2.02
C TRP A 8 -7.57 4.41 -2.35
N LEU A 9 -7.61 3.13 -2.62
CA LEU A 9 -8.87 2.41 -2.81
C LEU A 9 -9.46 2.06 -1.46
N GLY A 10 -10.67 2.54 -1.18
CA GLY A 10 -11.38 2.14 0.04
C GLY A 10 -11.51 0.62 0.13
N GLY A 11 -11.19 0.05 1.28
CA GLY A 11 -11.18 -1.40 1.50
C GLY A 11 -9.84 -2.07 1.20
N THR A 12 -8.80 -1.33 0.84
CA THR A 12 -7.48 -1.91 0.55
C THR A 12 -6.94 -2.75 1.71
N LEU A 13 -7.14 -2.33 2.95
CA LEU A 13 -6.76 -3.09 4.13
C LEU A 13 -7.95 -3.85 4.71
N THR A 14 -9.08 -3.18 4.92
CA THR A 14 -10.26 -3.78 5.58
C THR A 14 -10.96 -4.85 4.74
N ASN A 15 -10.76 -4.85 3.43
CA ASN A 15 -11.24 -5.89 2.50
C ASN A 15 -10.09 -6.46 1.67
N PHE A 16 -8.98 -6.77 2.33
CA PHE A 16 -7.77 -7.26 1.68
C PHE A 16 -7.98 -8.50 0.80
N GLY A 17 -8.98 -9.32 1.13
CA GLY A 17 -9.37 -10.48 0.32
C GLY A 17 -9.68 -10.13 -1.14
N GLU A 18 -10.40 -9.03 -1.39
CA GLU A 18 -10.72 -8.58 -2.75
C GLU A 18 -9.49 -8.01 -3.47
N ILE A 19 -8.67 -7.25 -2.77
CA ILE A 19 -7.39 -6.75 -3.32
C ILE A 19 -6.46 -7.92 -3.68
N SER A 20 -6.37 -8.93 -2.84
CA SER A 20 -5.59 -10.14 -3.11
C SER A 20 -6.08 -10.89 -4.36
N LYS A 21 -7.41 -10.94 -4.59
CA LYS A 21 -7.97 -11.52 -5.83
C LYS A 21 -7.56 -10.73 -7.06
N LEU A 22 -7.61 -9.39 -7.00
CA LEU A 22 -7.15 -8.53 -8.09
C LEU A 22 -5.66 -8.72 -8.39
N ILE A 23 -4.83 -8.78 -7.36
CA ILE A 23 -3.39 -9.03 -7.51
C ILE A 23 -3.14 -10.39 -8.16
N LYS A 24 -3.80 -11.44 -7.69
CA LYS A 24 -3.70 -12.79 -8.28
C LYS A 24 -4.16 -12.82 -9.74
N ARG A 25 -5.26 -12.12 -10.05
CA ARG A 25 -5.78 -12.01 -11.43
C ARG A 25 -4.79 -11.30 -12.33
N TYR A 26 -4.21 -10.19 -11.87
CA TYR A 26 -3.16 -9.47 -12.58
C TYR A 26 -1.96 -10.38 -12.91
N HIS A 27 -1.45 -11.11 -11.93
CA HIS A 27 -0.32 -12.03 -12.13
C HIS A 27 -0.66 -13.18 -13.08
N ALA A 28 -1.88 -13.74 -12.98
CA ALA A 28 -2.33 -14.79 -13.88
C ALA A 28 -2.38 -14.31 -15.34
N LEU A 29 -2.97 -13.13 -15.59
CA LEU A 29 -3.00 -12.52 -16.92
C LEU A 29 -1.59 -12.23 -17.44
N THR A 30 -0.75 -11.60 -16.63
CA THR A 30 0.65 -11.29 -17.01
C THR A 30 1.40 -12.55 -17.42
N ARG A 31 1.33 -13.62 -16.60
CA ARG A 31 1.96 -14.90 -16.91
C ARG A 31 1.45 -15.51 -18.23
N GLN A 32 0.14 -15.47 -18.48
CA GLN A 32 -0.44 -16.01 -19.72
C GLN A 32 0.03 -15.25 -20.96
N PHE A 33 0.25 -13.91 -20.85
CA PHE A 33 0.84 -13.13 -21.93
C PHE A 33 2.32 -13.47 -22.13
N GLU A 34 3.10 -13.56 -21.07
CA GLU A 34 4.54 -13.86 -21.12
C GLU A 34 4.83 -15.26 -21.68
N THR A 35 4.00 -16.25 -21.32
CA THR A 35 4.18 -17.64 -21.80
C THR A 35 3.64 -17.87 -23.21
N GLY A 36 3.00 -16.88 -23.83
CA GLY A 36 2.34 -17.03 -25.14
C GLY A 36 1.10 -17.91 -25.12
N GLU A 37 0.60 -18.28 -23.95
CA GLU A 37 -0.61 -19.08 -23.78
C GLU A 37 -1.84 -18.36 -24.32
N MET A 38 -1.89 -17.04 -24.18
CA MET A 38 -2.95 -16.19 -24.73
C MET A 38 -3.07 -16.34 -26.25
N ALA A 39 -1.95 -16.32 -26.98
CA ALA A 39 -1.95 -16.45 -28.45
C ALA A 39 -2.40 -17.82 -28.93
N ARG A 40 -2.23 -18.86 -28.10
CA ARG A 40 -2.61 -20.24 -28.46
C ARG A 40 -4.07 -20.56 -28.19
N LYS A 41 -4.66 -19.94 -27.14
CA LYS A 41 -6.00 -20.29 -26.65
C LYS A 41 -7.10 -19.33 -27.06
N TYR A 42 -6.75 -18.06 -27.35
CA TYR A 42 -7.73 -17.00 -27.52
C TYR A 42 -7.60 -16.29 -28.85
N THR A 43 -8.72 -15.81 -29.39
CA THR A 43 -8.75 -14.98 -30.60
C THR A 43 -8.10 -13.61 -30.34
N LYS A 44 -7.67 -12.92 -31.39
CA LYS A 44 -7.07 -11.57 -31.27
C LYS A 44 -7.98 -10.57 -30.54
N ARG A 45 -9.29 -10.69 -30.71
CA ARG A 45 -10.27 -9.83 -30.03
C ARG A 45 -10.30 -10.11 -28.52
N GLU A 46 -10.29 -11.36 -28.13
CA GLU A 46 -10.26 -11.74 -26.71
C GLU A 46 -8.93 -11.36 -26.05
N GLN A 47 -7.81 -11.53 -26.75
CA GLN A 47 -6.49 -11.09 -26.29
C GLN A 47 -6.50 -9.59 -25.97
N LEU A 48 -7.07 -8.76 -26.84
CA LEU A 48 -7.20 -7.32 -26.61
C LEU A 48 -8.09 -7.01 -25.38
N MET A 49 -9.15 -7.79 -25.15
CA MET A 49 -10.00 -7.61 -23.95
C MET A 49 -9.23 -7.95 -22.67
N PHE A 50 -8.46 -9.04 -22.65
CA PHE A 50 -7.62 -9.40 -21.50
C PHE A 50 -6.47 -8.43 -21.27
N GLU A 51 -5.90 -7.86 -22.32
CA GLU A 51 -4.89 -6.82 -22.21
C GLU A 51 -5.46 -5.57 -21.51
N ARG A 52 -6.63 -5.09 -21.95
CA ARG A 52 -7.34 -3.98 -21.31
C ARG A 52 -7.68 -4.27 -19.85
N GLU A 53 -8.20 -5.47 -19.56
CA GLU A 53 -8.48 -5.92 -18.19
C GLU A 53 -7.21 -5.84 -17.33
N ARG A 54 -6.09 -6.35 -17.83
CA ARG A 54 -4.80 -6.31 -17.13
C ARG A 54 -4.35 -4.88 -16.85
N GLU A 55 -4.49 -3.98 -17.82
CA GLU A 55 -4.15 -2.57 -17.68
C GLU A 55 -5.04 -1.87 -16.65
N GLU A 56 -6.35 -2.09 -16.69
CA GLU A 56 -7.28 -1.56 -15.69
C GLU A 56 -6.95 -2.03 -14.28
N ILE A 57 -6.64 -3.32 -14.11
CA ILE A 57 -6.21 -3.85 -12.82
C ILE A 57 -4.89 -3.21 -12.42
N ALA A 58 -3.92 -3.10 -13.33
CA ALA A 58 -2.63 -2.50 -13.06
C ALA A 58 -2.74 -1.04 -12.58
N GLN A 59 -3.66 -0.27 -13.14
CA GLN A 59 -3.96 1.10 -12.69
C GLN A 59 -4.56 1.12 -11.29
N LYS A 60 -5.49 0.19 -10.98
CA LYS A 60 -6.15 0.11 -9.68
C LYS A 60 -5.21 -0.31 -8.56
N ILE A 61 -4.42 -1.36 -8.77
CA ILE A 61 -3.52 -1.88 -7.73
C ILE A 61 -2.19 -1.14 -7.64
N GLY A 62 -1.78 -0.43 -8.71
CA GLY A 62 -0.55 0.37 -8.74
C GLY A 62 0.67 -0.40 -8.24
N GLY A 63 1.34 0.13 -7.23
CA GLY A 63 2.49 -0.47 -6.58
C GLY A 63 2.18 -1.58 -5.57
N LEU A 64 0.91 -1.99 -5.41
CA LEU A 64 0.51 -3.08 -4.50
C LEU A 64 0.73 -4.49 -5.10
N LYS A 65 1.23 -4.61 -6.31
CA LYS A 65 1.42 -5.89 -7.03
C LYS A 65 2.21 -6.94 -6.25
N THR A 66 3.11 -6.50 -5.37
CA THR A 66 3.96 -7.38 -4.54
C THR A 66 3.41 -7.60 -3.13
N LEU A 67 2.20 -7.14 -2.84
CA LEU A 67 1.60 -7.27 -1.52
C LEU A 67 0.91 -8.62 -1.38
N GLU A 68 1.54 -9.56 -0.68
CA GLU A 68 1.02 -10.92 -0.48
C GLU A 68 0.12 -11.06 0.76
N LYS A 69 0.34 -10.22 1.76
CA LYS A 69 -0.39 -10.19 3.04
C LYS A 69 -0.64 -8.75 3.47
N GLU A 70 -1.50 -8.58 4.46
CA GLU A 70 -1.67 -7.30 5.11
C GLU A 70 -0.33 -6.75 5.62
N PRO A 71 -0.07 -5.43 5.45
CA PRO A 71 1.18 -4.84 5.88
C PRO A 71 1.30 -4.83 7.41
N ASP A 72 2.53 -4.92 7.89
CA ASP A 72 2.82 -4.87 9.34
C ASP A 72 2.84 -3.42 9.88
N ALA A 73 2.97 -2.43 9.00
CA ALA A 73 2.88 -1.00 9.27
C ALA A 73 2.49 -0.23 8.01
N LEU A 74 1.89 0.94 8.18
CA LEU A 74 1.54 1.87 7.11
C LEU A 74 2.35 3.15 7.25
N MET A 75 3.01 3.59 6.17
CA MET A 75 3.65 4.89 6.07
C MET A 75 2.81 5.82 5.21
N VAL A 76 2.52 7.02 5.72
CA VAL A 76 1.68 8.03 5.04
C VAL A 76 2.44 9.34 4.93
N PHE A 77 2.35 10.01 3.78
CA PHE A 77 3.01 11.31 3.54
C PHE A 77 2.07 12.50 3.60
N ASP A 78 0.77 12.30 3.55
CA ASP A 78 -0.24 13.35 3.64
C ASP A 78 -1.43 12.81 4.41
N VAL A 79 -1.49 13.15 5.69
CA VAL A 79 -2.54 12.67 6.60
C VAL A 79 -3.93 13.16 6.17
N ARG A 80 -4.02 14.39 5.65
CA ARG A 80 -5.29 15.01 5.30
C ARG A 80 -5.95 14.33 4.11
N ASN A 81 -5.18 14.04 3.07
CA ASN A 81 -5.69 13.39 1.87
C ASN A 81 -5.88 11.88 2.05
N GLU A 82 -5.07 11.26 2.91
CA GLU A 82 -5.04 9.80 3.11
C GLU A 82 -5.76 9.32 4.38
N LEU A 83 -6.71 10.12 4.90
CA LEU A 83 -7.50 9.75 6.09
C LEU A 83 -8.19 8.40 5.98
N THR A 84 -8.59 7.98 4.78
CA THR A 84 -9.23 6.68 4.57
C THR A 84 -8.25 5.54 4.86
N ALA A 85 -7.01 5.64 4.38
CA ALA A 85 -5.97 4.65 4.64
C ALA A 85 -5.66 4.53 6.14
N ILE A 86 -5.53 5.68 6.82
CA ILE A 86 -5.26 5.75 8.26
C ILE A 86 -6.40 5.13 9.07
N LYS A 87 -7.66 5.43 8.74
CA LYS A 87 -8.82 4.84 9.42
C LYS A 87 -8.89 3.33 9.23
N GLU A 88 -8.58 2.83 8.04
CA GLU A 88 -8.53 1.39 7.76
C GLU A 88 -7.40 0.71 8.57
N ALA A 89 -6.20 1.31 8.59
CA ALA A 89 -5.08 0.80 9.37
C ALA A 89 -5.40 0.73 10.86
N ASN A 90 -5.95 1.82 11.42
CA ASN A 90 -6.35 1.88 12.82
C ASN A 90 -7.43 0.83 13.17
N ARG A 91 -8.39 0.62 12.27
CA ARG A 91 -9.43 -0.40 12.47
C ARG A 91 -8.87 -1.82 12.57
N LEU A 92 -7.76 -2.09 11.89
CA LEU A 92 -7.09 -3.38 11.90
C LEU A 92 -5.94 -3.46 12.91
N GLY A 93 -5.68 -2.37 13.65
CA GLY A 93 -4.55 -2.30 14.57
C GLY A 93 -3.19 -2.33 13.88
N ILE A 94 -3.12 -1.83 12.65
CA ILE A 94 -1.87 -1.67 11.90
C ILE A 94 -1.28 -0.31 12.30
N PRO A 95 -0.04 -0.28 12.84
CA PRO A 95 0.59 0.97 13.27
C PRO A 95 0.82 1.90 12.07
N VAL A 96 0.52 3.18 12.30
CA VAL A 96 0.64 4.24 11.30
C VAL A 96 1.81 5.15 11.65
N VAL A 97 2.75 5.26 10.71
CA VAL A 97 3.82 6.27 10.71
C VAL A 97 3.43 7.33 9.68
N ALA A 98 3.37 8.60 10.06
CA ALA A 98 2.97 9.62 9.10
C ALA A 98 3.81 10.89 9.19
N VAL A 99 4.06 11.49 8.01
CA VAL A 99 4.52 12.87 7.89
C VAL A 99 3.32 13.77 8.15
N CYS A 100 3.46 14.66 9.13
CA CYS A 100 2.39 15.54 9.59
C CYS A 100 2.85 16.98 9.54
N ASP A 101 2.15 17.81 8.80
CA ASP A 101 2.29 19.25 8.84
C ASP A 101 1.42 19.84 9.98
N THR A 102 1.46 21.14 10.17
CA THR A 102 0.76 21.87 11.25
C THR A 102 -0.76 21.88 11.11
N ASN A 103 -1.29 21.51 9.94
CA ASN A 103 -2.71 21.58 9.55
C ASN A 103 -3.48 20.27 9.79
N VAL A 104 -2.87 19.24 10.44
CA VAL A 104 -3.46 17.92 10.61
C VAL A 104 -3.64 17.51 12.08
N ASN A 105 -4.65 16.68 12.35
CA ASN A 105 -4.86 16.08 13.64
C ASN A 105 -4.05 14.78 13.76
N THR A 106 -3.08 14.75 14.65
CA THR A 106 -2.17 13.62 14.88
C THR A 106 -2.75 12.51 15.76
N ALA A 107 -3.97 12.65 16.29
CA ALA A 107 -4.57 11.68 17.20
C ALA A 107 -4.77 10.28 16.59
N LEU A 108 -4.78 10.17 15.28
CA LEU A 108 -4.93 8.90 14.54
C LEU A 108 -3.61 8.30 14.08
N VAL A 109 -2.47 8.92 14.43
CA VAL A 109 -1.13 8.53 14.00
C VAL A 109 -0.33 8.03 15.18
N ASP A 110 0.24 6.84 15.09
CA ASP A 110 1.04 6.27 16.19
C ASP A 110 2.44 6.88 16.26
N HIS A 111 3.04 7.16 15.10
CA HIS A 111 4.38 7.72 15.00
C HIS A 111 4.37 8.93 14.08
N VAL A 112 4.42 10.11 14.66
CA VAL A 112 4.39 11.40 13.94
C VAL A 112 5.78 11.83 13.54
N ILE A 113 5.96 12.18 12.28
CA ILE A 113 7.17 12.82 11.75
C ILE A 113 6.78 14.26 11.37
N PRO A 114 7.17 15.27 12.15
CA PRO A 114 6.82 16.64 11.83
C PRO A 114 7.65 17.14 10.65
N ALA A 115 7.00 17.37 9.52
CA ALA A 115 7.62 17.91 8.31
C ALA A 115 6.55 18.47 7.37
N ASN A 116 6.99 19.25 6.38
CA ASN A 116 6.12 19.77 5.34
C ASN A 116 5.72 18.65 4.37
N ASP A 117 4.41 18.53 4.12
CA ASP A 117 3.80 17.50 3.27
C ASP A 117 3.35 18.02 1.89
N ASP A 118 3.53 19.34 1.61
CA ASP A 118 3.19 19.96 0.33
C ASP A 118 4.39 20.11 -0.61
N ALA A 119 5.58 20.35 -0.07
CA ALA A 119 6.75 20.63 -0.89
C ALA A 119 7.40 19.34 -1.43
N VAL A 120 7.48 19.21 -2.76
CA VAL A 120 8.07 18.03 -3.45
C VAL A 120 9.44 17.64 -2.87
N LYS A 121 10.34 18.61 -2.68
CA LYS A 121 11.68 18.34 -2.11
C LYS A 121 11.64 17.83 -0.66
N ALA A 122 10.66 18.27 0.13
CA ALA A 122 10.49 17.78 1.50
C ALA A 122 9.99 16.33 1.49
N ILE A 123 9.02 16.04 0.63
CA ILE A 123 8.50 14.68 0.45
C ILE A 123 9.58 13.72 -0.06
N GLU A 124 10.38 14.13 -1.05
CA GLU A 124 11.52 13.36 -1.55
C GLU A 124 12.51 13.04 -0.43
N LEU A 125 12.94 14.05 0.34
CA LEU A 125 13.86 13.87 1.47
C LEU A 125 13.29 12.89 2.51
N MET A 126 12.01 13.01 2.86
CA MET A 126 11.38 12.10 3.82
C MET A 126 11.27 10.69 3.26
N ALA A 127 10.90 10.53 1.97
CA ALA A 127 10.82 9.23 1.31
C ALA A 127 12.19 8.54 1.27
N ASP A 128 13.25 9.25 0.91
CA ASP A 128 14.60 8.72 0.88
C ASP A 128 15.12 8.34 2.26
N THR A 129 14.86 9.19 3.27
CA THR A 129 15.22 8.93 4.66
C THR A 129 14.53 7.68 5.20
N MET A 130 13.23 7.54 4.95
CA MET A 130 12.47 6.37 5.37
C MET A 130 12.89 5.11 4.61
N ALA A 131 13.17 5.22 3.31
CA ALA A 131 13.69 4.10 2.53
C ALA A 131 15.04 3.62 3.07
N ALA A 132 15.95 4.54 3.38
CA ALA A 132 17.26 4.23 3.98
C ALA A 132 17.10 3.54 5.34
N ALA A 133 16.25 4.08 6.22
CA ALA A 133 15.98 3.50 7.54
C ALA A 133 15.43 2.07 7.45
N VAL A 134 14.49 1.82 6.53
CA VAL A 134 13.92 0.48 6.32
C VAL A 134 14.96 -0.49 5.75
N LEU A 135 15.82 -0.02 4.84
CA LEU A 135 16.91 -0.86 4.28
C LEU A 135 17.94 -1.21 5.35
N GLU A 136 18.30 -0.28 6.21
CA GLU A 136 19.19 -0.51 7.33
C GLU A 136 18.57 -1.48 8.35
N ALA A 137 17.32 -1.27 8.73
CA ALA A 137 16.60 -2.16 9.64
C ALA A 137 16.50 -3.59 9.09
N LYS A 138 16.33 -3.75 7.76
CA LYS A 138 16.32 -5.08 7.11
C LYS A 138 17.69 -5.79 7.21
N LYS A 139 18.80 -5.06 7.13
CA LYS A 139 20.15 -5.63 7.29
C LYS A 139 20.41 -6.08 8.73
N ASN A 140 19.90 -5.32 9.70
CA ASN A 140 20.11 -5.52 11.13
C ASN A 140 18.97 -6.26 11.82
N ARG A 141 18.08 -6.93 11.06
CA ARG A 141 16.87 -7.56 11.60
C ARG A 141 17.21 -8.59 12.68
N PRO A 142 16.90 -8.35 13.97
CA PRO A 142 17.01 -9.37 14.99
C PRO A 142 15.98 -10.47 14.71
N THR A 143 16.34 -11.72 14.98
CA THR A 143 15.48 -12.91 14.79
C THR A 143 14.32 -12.98 15.81
N VAL A 144 13.93 -11.86 16.39
CA VAL A 144 12.88 -11.77 17.42
C VAL A 144 11.54 -11.50 16.74
N VAL A 145 10.67 -12.47 16.82
CA VAL A 145 9.25 -12.33 16.48
C VAL A 145 8.59 -11.45 17.55
N VAL A 146 8.45 -10.16 17.29
CA VAL A 146 7.67 -9.27 18.15
C VAL A 146 6.20 -9.66 18.01
N LYS A 147 5.60 -10.27 19.04
CA LYS A 147 4.15 -10.47 19.11
C LYS A 147 3.50 -9.09 19.14
N ARG A 148 2.58 -8.82 18.22
CA ARG A 148 1.75 -7.60 18.22
C ARG A 148 1.07 -7.46 19.58
N ALA A 149 1.28 -6.33 20.25
CA ALA A 149 0.46 -5.97 21.40
C ALA A 149 -0.95 -5.62 20.90
N PRO A 150 -2.02 -6.03 21.59
CA PRO A 150 -3.37 -5.64 21.20
C PRO A 150 -3.51 -4.11 21.32
N THR A 151 -3.74 -3.45 20.21
CA THR A 151 -4.06 -2.02 20.17
C THR A 151 -5.44 -1.80 20.76
N LYS A 152 -5.55 -0.85 21.68
CA LYS A 152 -6.85 -0.45 22.25
C LYS A 152 -7.75 0.10 21.15
N PRO A 153 -9.04 -0.29 21.08
CA PRO A 153 -9.97 0.32 20.14
C PRO A 153 -10.08 1.82 20.41
N VAL A 154 -9.83 2.62 19.40
CA VAL A 154 -10.07 4.06 19.44
C VAL A 154 -11.59 4.27 19.32
N GLU A 155 -12.25 4.69 20.40
CA GLU A 155 -13.62 5.17 20.34
C GLU A 155 -13.65 6.47 19.55
N ILE A 156 -14.18 6.38 18.33
CA ILE A 156 -14.45 7.54 17.49
C ILE A 156 -15.77 8.15 17.99
N LYS A 157 -15.66 9.25 18.75
CA LYS A 157 -16.79 10.14 19.05
C LYS A 157 -17.08 11.06 17.89
#